data_5bb0d1fc7f7a04700eab1552acb227dd
#
_entry.id   5bb0d1fc7f7a04700eab1552acb227dd
#
_cell.length_a   1.000
_cell.length_b   1.000
_cell.length_c   1.000
_cell.angle_alpha   90.00
_cell.angle_beta   90.00
_cell.angle_gamma   90.00
#
_symmetry.space_group_name_H-M   'P 1'
#
loop_
_entity.id
_entity.type
_entity.pdbx_description
1 polymer ?
#
loop_
_entity_poly.entity_id
_entity_poly.type
_entity_poly.pdbx_seq_one_letter_code
_entity_poly.pdbx_strand_id
1 'polypeptide(L)'
;MADDATGAAPDVEDAAYTPFVDPETDAAAVIAARAADGKGGTDTVILRVGEVLGITELFVVTGCRNVRLVRAVVDEVEALVRADTGRSPKRIEGLDDLHWVLMDYGDWVVHVFLDETRGFYDLERLWADVPRVDWAAG
;
A
#
# COMPACT_ATOMS: atom_id res chain seq x y z
N MET A 1 -11.63 31.49 8.45
CA MET A 1 -11.75 31.72 8.40
C MET A 1 -11.85 31.62 8.09
N ALA A 2 -11.62 31.04 7.88
CA ALA A 2 -11.60 31.02 7.67
C ALA A 2 -11.60 30.91 7.36
N ASP A 3 -11.43 30.74 7.33
CA ASP A 3 -11.52 31.01 7.12
C ASP A 3 -11.51 31.14 6.68
N ASP A 4 -11.38 30.94 6.49
CA ASP A 4 -11.41 31.34 6.15
C ASP A 4 -11.38 31.48 5.63
N ALA A 5 -11.19 31.29 5.29
CA ALA A 5 -11.08 31.57 4.89
C ALA A 5 -11.01 31.59 4.39
N THR A 6 -10.93 31.58 4.17
CA THR A 6 -10.76 31.65 3.72
C THR A 6 -10.57 31.40 3.31
N GLY A 7 -10.48 31.23 3.10
CA GLY A 7 -10.12 30.97 2.77
C GLY A 7 -9.78 30.52 2.52
N ALA A 8 -9.62 30.62 2.41
CA ALA A 8 -9.12 30.21 2.24
C ALA A 8 -8.83 29.82 2.18
N ALA A 9 -8.77 29.65 2.08
CA ALA A 9 -8.27 29.24 2.14
C ALA A 9 -7.83 28.94 2.02
N PRO A 10 -7.70 29.10 1.89
CA PRO A 10 -7.11 28.66 1.82
C PRO A 10 -6.73 28.47 1.79
N ASP A 11 -6.39 28.37 1.70
CA ASP A 11 -5.99 28.05 2.04
C ASP A 11 -6.09 27.61 2.31
N VAL A 12 -6.36 27.22 2.38
CA VAL A 12 -6.40 26.63 2.82
C VAL A 12 -6.66 25.92 2.45
N GLU A 13 -7.17 25.88 1.83
CA GLU A 13 -7.27 24.88 1.32
C GLU A 13 -6.43 24.16 0.73
N ASP A 14 -5.82 24.51 -0.14
CA ASP A 14 -4.76 23.82 -0.59
C ASP A 14 -3.76 23.68 0.40
N ALA A 15 -3.39 24.67 1.02
CA ALA A 15 -2.48 24.56 2.09
C ALA A 15 -3.10 23.73 3.15
N ALA A 16 -4.37 23.78 3.24
CA ALA A 16 -5.08 22.98 4.19
C ALA A 16 -4.99 21.52 3.83
N TYR A 17 -4.83 21.22 2.58
CA TYR A 17 -4.74 19.84 2.19
C TYR A 17 -3.30 19.46 2.02
N THR A 18 -2.62 19.29 3.11
CA THR A 18 -1.31 18.65 3.10
C THR A 18 -1.57 17.16 3.17
N PRO A 19 -1.00 16.38 2.29
CA PRO A 19 -1.23 14.94 2.37
C PRO A 19 -0.87 14.45 3.75
N PHE A 20 -1.76 13.71 4.35
CA PHE A 20 -1.54 13.17 5.66
C PHE A 20 -0.43 12.13 5.57
N VAL A 21 0.65 12.35 6.30
CA VAL A 21 1.75 11.41 6.37
C VAL A 21 1.84 10.95 7.82
N ASP A 22 1.52 9.68 8.03
CA ASP A 22 1.58 9.08 9.34
C ASP A 22 2.83 8.20 9.40
N PRO A 23 3.83 8.57 10.21
CA PRO A 23 5.05 7.78 10.29
C PRO A 23 4.81 6.33 10.68
N GLU A 24 3.79 6.05 11.49
CA GLU A 24 3.49 4.66 11.86
C GLU A 24 2.95 3.87 10.68
N THR A 25 2.08 4.49 9.89
CA THR A 25 1.56 3.84 8.69
C THR A 25 2.66 3.58 7.69
N ASP A 26 3.52 4.58 7.47
CA ASP A 26 4.66 4.43 6.57
C ASP A 26 5.58 3.29 7.04
N ALA A 27 5.88 3.24 8.33
CA ALA A 27 6.76 2.22 8.88
C ALA A 27 6.16 0.82 8.69
N ALA A 28 4.86 0.68 8.93
CA ALA A 28 4.19 -0.62 8.76
C ALA A 28 4.20 -1.05 7.30
N ALA A 29 3.95 -0.12 6.38
CA ALA A 29 3.98 -0.43 4.95
C ALA A 29 5.37 -0.85 4.50
N VAL A 30 6.42 -0.21 5.04
CA VAL A 30 7.80 -0.59 4.73
C VAL A 30 8.07 -2.02 5.19
N ILE A 31 7.59 -2.41 6.38
CA ILE A 31 7.73 -3.77 6.86
C ILE A 31 7.08 -4.74 5.88
N ALA A 32 5.87 -4.41 5.41
CA ALA A 32 5.17 -5.26 4.46
C ALA A 32 5.93 -5.37 3.13
N ALA A 33 6.45 -4.26 2.62
CA ALA A 33 7.19 -4.26 1.37
C ALA A 33 8.47 -5.09 1.47
N ARG A 34 9.18 -4.95 2.58
CA ARG A 34 10.40 -5.73 2.80
C ARG A 34 10.09 -7.21 2.96
N ALA A 35 9.00 -7.54 3.65
CA ALA A 35 8.57 -8.92 3.80
C ALA A 35 8.27 -9.54 2.44
N ALA A 36 7.53 -8.81 1.60
CA ALA A 36 7.17 -9.29 0.28
C ALA A 36 8.42 -9.49 -0.59
N ASP A 37 9.30 -8.51 -0.63
CA ASP A 37 10.51 -8.59 -1.42
C ASP A 37 11.41 -9.71 -0.92
N GLY A 38 11.57 -9.82 0.39
CA GLY A 38 12.43 -10.85 0.97
C GLY A 38 11.94 -12.27 0.72
N LYS A 39 10.63 -12.43 0.49
CA LYS A 39 10.07 -13.75 0.23
C LYS A 39 10.08 -14.10 -1.25
N GLY A 40 10.42 -13.17 -2.11
CA GLY A 40 10.51 -13.42 -3.54
C GLY A 40 9.56 -12.61 -4.40
N GLY A 41 8.82 -11.70 -3.81
CA GLY A 41 8.01 -10.76 -4.59
C GLY A 41 8.91 -9.86 -5.42
N THR A 42 8.44 -9.44 -6.59
CA THR A 42 9.23 -8.63 -7.50
C THR A 42 8.57 -7.29 -7.75
N ASP A 43 9.39 -6.31 -8.11
CA ASP A 43 8.94 -4.96 -8.44
C ASP A 43 8.00 -4.40 -7.36
N THR A 44 8.42 -4.56 -6.12
CA THR A 44 7.62 -4.12 -4.96
C THR A 44 7.70 -2.60 -4.85
N VAL A 45 6.54 -1.95 -4.78
CA VAL A 45 6.46 -0.50 -4.66
C VAL A 45 5.45 -0.12 -3.59
N ILE A 46 5.64 1.05 -3.00
CA ILE A 46 4.65 1.65 -2.10
C ILE A 46 4.20 2.95 -2.74
N LEU A 47 2.89 3.06 -2.97
CA LEU A 47 2.28 4.22 -3.63
C LEU A 47 1.48 5.02 -2.62
N ARG A 48 1.69 6.32 -2.58
CA ARG A 48 0.97 7.20 -1.65
C ARG A 48 -0.30 7.69 -2.34
N VAL A 49 -1.39 6.95 -2.13
CA VAL A 49 -2.66 7.15 -2.84
C VAL A 49 -3.68 7.96 -2.05
N GLY A 50 -3.38 8.29 -0.80
CA GLY A 50 -4.35 8.89 0.11
C GLY A 50 -4.92 10.19 -0.39
N GLU A 51 -4.11 10.98 -1.07
CA GLU A 51 -4.54 12.28 -1.60
C GLU A 51 -5.69 12.12 -2.60
N VAL A 52 -5.67 11.07 -3.38
CA VAL A 52 -6.68 10.85 -4.40
C VAL A 52 -7.86 10.06 -3.87
N LEU A 53 -7.58 8.97 -3.14
CA LEU A 53 -8.65 8.09 -2.67
C LEU A 53 -9.38 8.61 -1.43
N GLY A 54 -8.63 9.16 -0.47
CA GLY A 54 -9.23 9.68 0.75
C GLY A 54 -9.67 8.64 1.75
N ILE A 55 -9.55 7.36 1.45
CA ILE A 55 -10.00 6.29 2.37
C ILE A 55 -8.87 5.39 2.84
N THR A 56 -7.76 5.38 2.14
CA THR A 56 -6.56 4.66 2.57
C THR A 56 -5.35 5.47 2.12
N GLU A 57 -4.27 5.37 2.88
CA GLU A 57 -3.09 6.19 2.63
C GLU A 57 -2.15 5.60 1.60
N LEU A 58 -1.88 4.31 1.72
CA LEU A 58 -0.84 3.69 0.94
C LEU A 58 -1.31 2.39 0.30
N PHE A 59 -0.79 2.11 -0.89
CA PHE A 59 -0.84 0.78 -1.49
C PHE A 59 0.57 0.22 -1.49
N VAL A 60 0.72 -1.02 -1.02
CA VAL A 60 1.95 -1.79 -1.22
C VAL A 60 1.64 -2.79 -2.32
N VAL A 61 2.39 -2.76 -3.41
CA VAL A 61 2.10 -3.61 -4.58
C VAL A 61 3.31 -4.48 -4.88
N THR A 62 3.09 -5.76 -5.04
CA THR A 62 4.17 -6.69 -5.36
C THR A 62 3.67 -7.75 -6.34
N GLY A 63 4.57 -8.38 -7.08
CA GLY A 63 4.23 -9.41 -8.06
C GLY A 63 4.91 -10.72 -7.76
N CYS A 64 4.29 -11.81 -8.17
CA CYS A 64 4.81 -13.16 -7.93
C CYS A 64 4.66 -14.00 -9.20
N ARG A 65 5.64 -14.86 -9.44
CA ARG A 65 5.67 -15.65 -10.68
C ARG A 65 4.68 -16.82 -10.70
N ASN A 66 4.19 -17.25 -9.54
CA ASN A 66 3.21 -18.33 -9.50
C ASN A 66 2.33 -18.20 -8.26
N VAL A 67 1.22 -18.95 -8.24
CA VAL A 67 0.23 -18.82 -7.15
C VAL A 67 0.78 -19.29 -5.81
N ARG A 68 1.69 -20.27 -5.83
CA ARG A 68 2.29 -20.73 -4.58
C ARG A 68 3.07 -19.60 -3.92
N LEU A 69 3.79 -18.82 -4.72
CA LEU A 69 4.54 -17.69 -4.20
C LEU A 69 3.60 -16.58 -3.71
N VAL A 70 2.48 -16.37 -4.42
CA VAL A 70 1.48 -15.41 -3.95
C VAL A 70 1.07 -15.75 -2.52
N ARG A 71 0.74 -17.02 -2.27
CA ARG A 71 0.33 -17.44 -0.94
C ARG A 71 1.46 -17.27 0.08
N ALA A 72 2.67 -17.63 -0.30
CA ALA A 72 3.81 -17.51 0.61
C ALA A 72 4.08 -16.05 0.97
N VAL A 73 3.98 -15.14 0.00
CA VAL A 73 4.18 -13.71 0.25
C VAL A 73 3.09 -13.17 1.17
N VAL A 74 1.83 -13.56 0.94
CA VAL A 74 0.72 -13.14 1.81
C VAL A 74 0.99 -13.57 3.25
N ASP A 75 1.38 -14.83 3.44
CA ASP A 75 1.64 -15.35 4.78
C ASP A 75 2.82 -14.64 5.44
N GLU A 76 3.86 -14.34 4.68
CA GLU A 76 5.03 -13.67 5.22
C GLU A 76 4.72 -12.23 5.62
N VAL A 77 3.98 -11.51 4.79
CA VAL A 77 3.57 -10.15 5.11
C VAL A 77 2.75 -10.16 6.40
N GLU A 78 1.78 -11.05 6.48
CA GLU A 78 0.92 -11.14 7.65
C GLU A 78 1.74 -11.42 8.92
N ALA A 79 2.67 -12.36 8.85
CA ALA A 79 3.48 -12.74 10.00
C ALA A 79 4.40 -11.62 10.46
N LEU A 80 5.10 -10.96 9.53
CA LEU A 80 6.07 -9.96 9.91
C LEU A 80 5.43 -8.65 10.37
N VAL A 81 4.32 -8.27 9.75
CA VAL A 81 3.59 -7.08 10.19
C VAL A 81 3.05 -7.32 11.60
N ARG A 82 2.50 -8.50 11.86
CA ARG A 82 1.99 -8.82 13.20
C ARG A 82 3.12 -8.81 14.22
N ALA A 83 4.25 -9.40 13.88
CA ALA A 83 5.37 -9.48 14.82
C ALA A 83 5.89 -8.10 15.21
N ASP A 84 5.95 -7.18 14.25
CA ASP A 84 6.56 -5.87 14.50
C ASP A 84 5.57 -4.81 14.98
N THR A 85 4.29 -4.93 14.61
CA THR A 85 3.31 -3.89 14.91
C THR A 85 2.13 -4.38 15.73
N GLY A 86 1.95 -5.69 15.83
CA GLY A 86 0.77 -6.27 16.49
C GLY A 86 -0.47 -6.23 15.63
N ARG A 87 -0.38 -5.73 14.39
CA ARG A 87 -1.56 -5.56 13.55
C ARG A 87 -1.78 -6.75 12.65
N SER A 88 -3.06 -7.05 12.42
CA SER A 88 -3.50 -8.05 11.46
C SER A 88 -4.42 -7.38 10.47
N PRO A 89 -4.53 -7.89 9.24
CA PRO A 89 -5.43 -7.27 8.28
C PRO A 89 -6.87 -7.38 8.76
N LYS A 90 -7.65 -6.34 8.49
CA LYS A 90 -9.07 -6.34 8.82
C LYS A 90 -9.80 -7.36 7.97
N ARG A 91 -9.33 -7.59 6.76
CA ARG A 91 -9.84 -8.65 5.89
C ARG A 91 -8.82 -8.92 4.80
N ILE A 92 -8.92 -10.11 4.23
CA ILE A 92 -8.11 -10.54 3.11
C ILE A 92 -9.06 -11.06 2.04
N GLU A 93 -8.90 -10.60 0.80
CA GLU A 93 -9.73 -11.03 -0.33
C GLU A 93 -8.83 -11.64 -1.40
N GLY A 94 -9.36 -12.60 -2.14
CA GLY A 94 -8.64 -13.17 -3.28
C GLY A 94 -7.88 -14.44 -2.98
N LEU A 95 -8.05 -15.02 -1.78
CA LEU A 95 -7.33 -16.25 -1.42
C LEU A 95 -7.81 -17.47 -2.21
N ASP A 96 -8.97 -17.39 -2.85
CA ASP A 96 -9.53 -18.54 -3.57
C ASP A 96 -8.66 -18.93 -4.75
N ASP A 97 -8.29 -17.99 -5.60
CA ASP A 97 -7.50 -18.31 -6.78
C ASP A 97 -6.08 -17.77 -6.73
N LEU A 98 -5.79 -16.87 -5.79
CA LEU A 98 -4.44 -16.34 -5.57
C LEU A 98 -3.87 -15.58 -6.77
N HIS A 99 -4.73 -14.97 -7.58
CA HIS A 99 -4.27 -14.15 -8.70
C HIS A 99 -4.07 -12.71 -8.28
N TRP A 100 -4.88 -12.24 -7.35
CA TRP A 100 -4.79 -10.88 -6.81
C TRP A 100 -5.32 -10.95 -5.39
N VAL A 101 -4.41 -10.94 -4.43
CA VAL A 101 -4.80 -10.96 -3.02
C VAL A 101 -4.69 -9.56 -2.47
N LEU A 102 -5.74 -9.11 -1.81
CA LEU A 102 -5.81 -7.79 -1.21
C LEU A 102 -5.85 -7.97 0.30
N MET A 103 -4.86 -7.40 0.99
CA MET A 103 -4.78 -7.44 2.44
C MET A 103 -5.09 -6.05 2.98
N ASP A 104 -6.25 -5.88 3.56
CA ASP A 104 -6.74 -4.57 3.98
C ASP A 104 -6.40 -4.31 5.45
N TYR A 105 -5.46 -3.42 5.69
CA TYR A 105 -5.08 -3.02 7.05
C TYR A 105 -5.78 -1.72 7.48
N GLY A 106 -6.62 -1.15 6.63
CA GLY A 106 -7.34 0.09 6.92
C GLY A 106 -6.60 1.29 6.36
N ASP A 107 -5.53 1.70 7.03
CA ASP A 107 -4.75 2.86 6.59
C ASP A 107 -3.91 2.55 5.36
N TRP A 108 -3.66 1.30 5.09
CA TRP A 108 -2.89 0.87 3.94
C TRP A 108 -3.37 -0.51 3.49
N VAL A 109 -3.13 -0.82 2.23
CA VAL A 109 -3.61 -2.05 1.61
C VAL A 109 -2.45 -2.68 0.86
N VAL A 110 -2.25 -3.98 1.03
CA VAL A 110 -1.23 -4.72 0.29
C VAL A 110 -1.91 -5.45 -0.85
N HIS A 111 -1.36 -5.28 -2.05
CA HIS A 111 -1.83 -5.95 -3.26
C HIS A 111 -0.76 -6.95 -3.69
N VAL A 112 -1.05 -8.23 -3.59
CA VAL A 112 -0.13 -9.28 -4.00
C VAL A 112 -0.69 -9.90 -5.27
N PHE A 113 0.01 -9.71 -6.38
CA PHE A 113 -0.46 -10.12 -7.70
C PHE A 113 0.32 -11.30 -8.23
N LEU A 114 -0.38 -12.19 -8.93
CA LEU A 114 0.28 -13.03 -9.91
C LEU A 114 0.76 -12.10 -11.04
N ASP A 115 1.97 -12.30 -11.52
CA ASP A 115 2.59 -11.36 -12.49
C ASP A 115 1.71 -11.08 -13.70
N GLU A 116 1.09 -12.08 -14.26
CA GLU A 116 0.19 -11.93 -15.39
C GLU A 116 -0.97 -11.01 -15.07
N THR A 117 -1.55 -11.20 -13.89
CA THR A 117 -2.69 -10.40 -13.44
C THR A 117 -2.27 -8.96 -13.20
N ARG A 118 -1.07 -8.78 -12.62
CA ARG A 118 -0.53 -7.44 -12.39
C ARG A 118 -0.39 -6.67 -13.70
N GLY A 119 0.15 -7.33 -14.72
CA GLY A 119 0.30 -6.71 -16.03
C GLY A 119 -1.02 -6.34 -16.66
N PHE A 120 -2.03 -7.18 -16.46
CA PHE A 120 -3.35 -6.93 -17.03
C PHE A 120 -4.03 -5.70 -16.40
N TYR A 121 -4.02 -5.60 -15.07
CA TYR A 121 -4.68 -4.48 -14.39
C TYR A 121 -3.82 -3.23 -14.32
N ASP A 122 -2.52 -3.38 -14.25
CA ASP A 122 -1.53 -2.29 -14.34
C ASP A 122 -1.85 -1.12 -13.40
N LEU A 123 -1.93 -1.43 -12.11
CA LEU A 123 -2.24 -0.41 -11.09
C LEU A 123 -1.22 0.73 -11.11
N GLU A 124 0.05 0.41 -11.35
CA GLU A 124 1.07 1.45 -11.32
C GLU A 124 0.85 2.50 -12.38
N ARG A 125 0.28 2.12 -13.51
CA ARG A 125 -0.02 3.07 -14.56
C ARG A 125 -1.14 4.01 -14.14
N LEU A 126 -2.14 3.44 -13.49
CA LEU A 126 -3.27 4.20 -12.99
C LEU A 126 -2.81 5.22 -11.95
N TRP A 127 -1.79 4.85 -11.15
CA TRP A 127 -1.29 5.69 -10.08
C TRP A 127 0.10 6.26 -10.40
N ALA A 128 0.39 6.49 -11.69
CA ALA A 128 1.72 6.91 -12.12
C ALA A 128 2.17 8.25 -11.52
N ASP A 129 1.21 9.11 -11.23
CA ASP A 129 1.52 10.47 -10.76
C ASP A 129 1.61 10.60 -9.25
N VAL A 130 1.32 9.55 -8.49
CA VAL A 130 1.38 9.67 -7.04
C VAL A 130 2.81 9.47 -6.53
N PRO A 131 3.14 10.06 -5.39
CA PRO A 131 4.46 9.84 -4.80
C PRO A 131 4.65 8.40 -4.38
N ARG A 132 5.89 7.96 -4.36
CA ARG A 132 6.25 6.63 -3.88
C ARG A 132 7.03 6.77 -2.59
N VAL A 133 6.89 5.79 -1.71
CA VAL A 133 7.67 5.72 -0.49
C VAL A 133 8.85 4.80 -0.75
N ASP A 134 10.06 5.26 -0.45
CA ASP A 134 11.26 4.46 -0.64
C ASP A 134 11.40 3.50 0.51
N TRP A 135 11.11 2.22 0.26
CA TRP A 135 11.16 1.19 1.30
C TRP A 135 12.50 0.45 1.33
N ALA A 136 13.30 0.60 0.28
CA ALA A 136 14.57 -0.12 0.18
C ALA A 136 15.70 0.61 0.90
N ALA A 137 15.59 1.92 1.06
CA ALA A 137 16.62 2.71 1.69
C ALA A 137 16.63 2.50 3.20
N GLY A 138 17.75 2.39 3.75
CA GLY A 138 17.92 2.27 5.18
C GLY A 138 17.83 0.91 5.70
#